data_c4d6bf9108824b35d29ca7a9552befbf
#
_entry.id   c4d6bf9108824b35d29ca7a9552befbf
#
_cell.length_a   1.000
_cell.length_b   1.000
_cell.length_c   1.000
_cell.angle_alpha   90.00
_cell.angle_beta   90.00
_cell.angle_gamma   90.00
#
_symmetry.space_group_name_H-M   'P 1'
#
loop_
_entity.id
_entity.type
_entity.pdbx_description
1 polymer ?
#
loop_
_entity_poly.entity_id
_entity_poly.type
_entity_poly.pdbx_seq_one_letter_code
_entity_poly.pdbx_strand_id
1 'polypeptide(L)'
;DGIYEYPMTIYDDGTQSLRHTQLTACSHREMEGLLWQALESGRRSFMILSHNFELLNTTQDRPDDVVVSRFRQLCSFLDRNRDSFRVRGFEGLSPDLPAQQPAPLKSPVWKTAMRMLEQAGRRRFR
;
A
#
# COMPACT_ATOMS: atom_id res chain seq x y z
N ASP A 1 15.08 21.61 -17.89
CA ASP A 1 15.03 20.17 -17.63
C ASP A 1 14.36 19.96 -16.29
N GLY A 2 13.12 19.41 -16.33
CA GLY A 2 12.34 19.17 -15.12
C GLY A 2 12.61 17.80 -14.54
N ILE A 3 12.64 17.69 -13.20
CA ILE A 3 12.60 16.42 -12.49
C ILE A 3 11.14 16.16 -12.10
N TYR A 4 10.67 14.95 -12.34
CA TYR A 4 9.34 14.53 -11.94
C TYR A 4 9.42 13.68 -10.67
N GLU A 5 8.59 13.99 -9.69
CA GLU A 5 8.47 13.24 -8.46
C GLU A 5 7.13 12.51 -8.43
N TYR A 6 7.18 11.20 -8.14
CA TYR A 6 6.00 10.40 -7.86
C TYR A 6 5.93 10.16 -6.34
N PRO A 7 5.20 10.98 -5.60
CA PRO A 7 5.12 10.85 -4.15
C PRO A 7 4.41 9.55 -3.78
N MET A 8 4.80 8.98 -2.64
CA MET A 8 4.10 7.84 -2.08
C MET A 8 2.63 8.17 -1.82
N THR A 9 1.76 7.21 -2.14
CA THR A 9 0.35 7.35 -1.80
C THR A 9 0.17 7.34 -0.29
N ILE A 10 -0.54 8.34 0.22
CA ILE A 10 -0.91 8.45 1.63
C ILE A 10 -2.42 8.28 1.81
N TYR A 11 -2.81 7.83 2.99
CA TYR A 11 -4.21 7.69 3.36
C TYR A 11 -4.45 8.00 4.84
N ASP A 12 -5.65 8.46 5.15
CA ASP A 12 -6.15 8.58 6.51
C ASP A 12 -6.65 7.19 6.97
N ASP A 13 -6.13 6.70 8.07
CA ASP A 13 -6.47 5.37 8.60
C ASP A 13 -7.75 5.38 9.48
N GLY A 14 -8.49 6.49 9.46
CA GLY A 14 -9.72 6.68 10.22
C GLY A 14 -9.49 7.10 11.67
N THR A 15 -8.24 7.17 12.12
CA THR A 15 -7.87 7.67 13.47
C THR A 15 -7.25 9.07 13.43
N GLN A 16 -7.46 9.80 12.33
CA GLN A 16 -6.83 11.09 12.02
C GLN A 16 -5.30 11.00 11.81
N SER A 17 -4.79 9.80 11.57
CA SER A 17 -3.38 9.57 11.27
C SER A 17 -3.17 9.32 9.78
N LEU A 18 -2.28 10.09 9.16
CA LEU A 18 -1.84 9.85 7.79
C LEU A 18 -0.78 8.76 7.75
N ARG A 19 -0.97 7.80 6.87
CA ARG A 19 -0.08 6.65 6.69
C ARG A 19 0.31 6.48 5.23
N HIS A 20 1.46 5.86 5.02
CA HIS A 20 1.92 5.48 3.68
C HIS A 20 1.36 4.12 3.27
N THR A 21 1.13 3.93 1.99
CA THR A 21 0.79 2.63 1.39
C THR A 21 2.06 1.76 1.28
N GLN A 22 2.50 1.25 2.41
CA GLN A 22 3.69 0.40 2.57
C GLN A 22 3.30 -0.98 3.08
N LEU A 23 3.93 -2.05 2.59
CA LEU A 23 3.56 -3.43 2.93
C LEU A 23 3.60 -3.73 4.43
N THR A 24 4.55 -3.15 5.16
CA THR A 24 4.65 -3.30 6.62
C THR A 24 3.65 -2.46 7.38
N ALA A 25 3.20 -1.34 6.82
CA ALA A 25 2.37 -0.35 7.49
C ALA A 25 0.87 -0.48 7.16
N CYS A 26 0.53 -1.10 6.02
CA CYS A 26 -0.83 -1.25 5.51
C CYS A 26 -1.21 -2.73 5.48
N SER A 27 -2.37 -3.10 6.01
CA SER A 27 -2.88 -4.46 5.86
C SER A 27 -3.36 -4.70 4.42
N HIS A 28 -3.46 -5.97 4.03
CA HIS A 28 -3.96 -6.33 2.71
C HIS A 28 -5.36 -5.75 2.44
N ARG A 29 -6.28 -5.85 3.41
CA ARG A 29 -7.66 -5.32 3.27
C ARG A 29 -7.72 -3.79 3.15
N GLU A 30 -6.82 -3.09 3.82
CA GLU A 30 -6.66 -1.64 3.62
C GLU A 30 -6.16 -1.37 2.20
N MET A 31 -5.11 -2.06 1.76
CA MET A 31 -4.50 -1.87 0.45
C MET A 31 -5.50 -2.09 -0.70
N GLU A 32 -6.26 -3.18 -0.66
CA GLU A 32 -7.32 -3.44 -1.65
C GLU A 32 -8.35 -2.31 -1.70
N GLY A 33 -8.87 -1.91 -0.54
CA GLY A 33 -9.88 -0.84 -0.48
C GLY A 33 -9.36 0.50 -0.97
N LEU A 34 -8.09 0.81 -0.69
CA LEU A 34 -7.44 2.04 -1.15
C LEU A 34 -7.19 2.02 -2.66
N LEU A 35 -6.82 0.88 -3.23
CA LEU A 35 -6.67 0.71 -4.68
C LEU A 35 -8.00 0.94 -5.40
N TRP A 36 -9.09 0.34 -4.95
CA TRP A 36 -10.42 0.57 -5.51
C TRP A 36 -10.84 2.04 -5.38
N GLN A 37 -10.65 2.64 -4.20
CA GLN A 37 -10.97 4.05 -3.98
C GLN A 37 -10.15 4.99 -4.89
N ALA A 38 -8.87 4.66 -5.12
CA ALA A 38 -8.04 5.41 -6.04
C ALA A 38 -8.58 5.35 -7.48
N LEU A 39 -8.98 4.17 -7.93
CA LEU A 39 -9.58 3.98 -9.25
C LEU A 39 -10.90 4.76 -9.38
N GLU A 40 -11.81 4.61 -8.43
CA GLU A 40 -13.12 5.28 -8.39
C GLU A 40 -13.00 6.81 -8.35
N SER A 41 -11.97 7.33 -7.66
CA SER A 41 -11.67 8.76 -7.61
C SER A 41 -10.89 9.30 -8.81
N GLY A 42 -10.68 8.47 -9.84
CA GLY A 42 -9.98 8.86 -11.07
C GLY A 42 -8.49 9.11 -10.91
N ARG A 43 -7.85 8.56 -9.86
CA ARG A 43 -6.40 8.67 -9.70
C ARG A 43 -5.69 7.85 -10.77
N ARG A 44 -4.70 8.44 -11.41
CA ARG A 44 -3.94 7.80 -12.49
C ARG A 44 -2.73 7.00 -11.99
N SER A 45 -2.32 7.24 -10.75
CA SER A 45 -1.21 6.51 -10.13
C SER A 45 -1.50 6.20 -8.67
N PHE A 46 -0.99 5.06 -8.23
CA PHE A 46 -1.00 4.60 -6.85
C PHE A 46 0.37 4.02 -6.54
N MET A 47 1.12 4.65 -5.64
CA MET A 47 2.49 4.29 -5.32
C MET A 47 2.54 3.43 -4.06
N ILE A 48 3.08 2.23 -4.18
CA ILE A 48 3.27 1.30 -3.06
C ILE A 48 4.76 1.23 -2.73
N LEU A 49 5.09 1.45 -1.47
CA LEU A 49 6.46 1.30 -0.97
C LEU A 49 6.68 -0.12 -0.44
N SER A 50 7.81 -0.70 -0.80
CA SER A 50 8.31 -1.94 -0.21
C SER A 50 9.83 -2.00 -0.32
N HIS A 51 10.46 -2.55 0.70
CA HIS A 51 11.88 -2.87 0.70
C HIS A 51 12.04 -4.39 0.85
N ASN A 52 13.06 -4.96 0.23
CA ASN A 52 13.32 -6.39 0.30
C ASN A 52 13.54 -6.91 1.73
N PHE A 53 14.21 -6.13 2.58
CA PHE A 53 14.46 -6.48 3.98
C PHE A 53 13.19 -6.49 4.84
N GLU A 54 12.10 -5.86 4.41
CA GLU A 54 10.81 -5.89 5.13
C GLU A 54 10.18 -7.29 5.12
N LEU A 55 10.56 -8.13 4.16
CA LEU A 55 10.12 -9.51 4.06
C LEU A 55 10.84 -10.45 5.06
N LEU A 56 11.85 -9.93 5.78
CA LEU A 56 12.63 -10.70 6.74
C LEU A 56 12.27 -10.31 8.17
N ASN A 57 12.20 -11.32 9.02
CA ASN A 57 12.21 -11.14 10.47
C ASN A 57 13.67 -11.14 10.94
N THR A 58 14.23 -9.95 11.14
CA THR A 58 15.65 -9.77 11.46
C THR A 58 16.08 -10.39 12.79
N THR A 59 15.14 -10.65 13.71
CA THR A 59 15.44 -11.28 15.03
C THR A 59 15.52 -12.80 14.96
N GLN A 60 14.94 -13.43 13.94
CA GLN A 60 14.83 -14.86 13.81
C GLN A 60 15.49 -15.43 12.52
N ASP A 61 16.11 -14.56 11.75
CA ASP A 61 16.77 -14.88 10.46
C ASP A 61 15.87 -15.74 9.54
N ARG A 62 14.58 -15.38 9.48
CA ARG A 62 13.57 -16.08 8.68
C ARG A 62 12.60 -15.08 8.02
N PRO A 63 11.83 -15.50 7.01
CA PRO A 63 10.78 -14.67 6.44
C PRO A 63 9.79 -14.17 7.50
N ASP A 64 9.33 -12.93 7.36
CA ASP A 64 8.23 -12.40 8.15
C ASP A 64 6.91 -12.85 7.53
N ASP A 65 6.28 -13.86 8.11
CA ASP A 65 5.10 -14.52 7.56
C ASP A 65 3.95 -13.55 7.28
N VAL A 66 3.77 -12.53 8.13
CA VAL A 66 2.72 -11.52 7.96
C VAL A 66 2.99 -10.67 6.72
N VAL A 67 4.21 -10.16 6.58
CA VAL A 67 4.57 -9.29 5.45
C VAL A 67 4.62 -10.07 4.14
N VAL A 68 5.15 -11.29 4.17
CA VAL A 68 5.16 -12.20 3.01
C VAL A 68 3.73 -12.54 2.58
N SER A 69 2.84 -12.82 3.53
CA SER A 69 1.42 -13.07 3.23
C SER A 69 0.75 -11.86 2.60
N ARG A 70 0.96 -10.66 3.14
CA ARG A 70 0.44 -9.41 2.56
C ARG A 70 0.92 -9.20 1.13
N PHE A 71 2.21 -9.43 0.89
CA PHE A 71 2.79 -9.31 -0.45
C PHE A 71 2.16 -10.29 -1.45
N ARG A 72 2.03 -11.57 -1.07
CA ARG A 72 1.39 -12.60 -1.90
C ARG A 72 -0.07 -12.27 -2.20
N GLN A 73 -0.81 -11.80 -1.20
CA GLN A 73 -2.21 -11.39 -1.36
C GLN A 73 -2.33 -10.18 -2.29
N LEU A 74 -1.43 -9.18 -2.18
CA LEU A 74 -1.39 -8.04 -3.08
C LEU A 74 -1.12 -8.49 -4.54
N CYS A 75 -0.11 -9.35 -4.75
CA CYS A 75 0.18 -9.88 -6.07
C CYS A 75 -1.02 -10.63 -6.66
N SER A 76 -1.68 -11.48 -5.86
CA SER A 76 -2.87 -12.22 -6.29
C SER A 76 -4.06 -11.30 -6.59
N PHE A 77 -4.24 -10.24 -5.82
CA PHE A 77 -5.27 -9.24 -6.06
C PHE A 77 -5.03 -8.51 -7.38
N LEU A 78 -3.82 -8.02 -7.62
CA LEU A 78 -3.46 -7.30 -8.86
C LEU A 78 -3.56 -8.22 -10.08
N ASP A 79 -3.18 -9.50 -9.94
CA ASP A 79 -3.30 -10.49 -10.99
C ASP A 79 -4.75 -10.74 -11.41
N ARG A 80 -5.65 -10.88 -10.45
CA ARG A 80 -7.09 -11.06 -10.72
C ARG A 80 -7.79 -9.81 -11.27
N ASN A 81 -7.21 -8.64 -11.07
CA ASN A 81 -7.79 -7.35 -11.45
C ASN A 81 -6.93 -6.60 -12.49
N ARG A 82 -6.28 -7.33 -13.40
CA ARG A 82 -5.39 -6.74 -14.44
C ARG A 82 -6.10 -5.78 -15.38
N ASP A 83 -7.40 -5.95 -15.57
CA ASP A 83 -8.21 -5.07 -16.42
C ASP A 83 -8.44 -3.69 -15.74
N SER A 84 -8.36 -3.64 -14.42
CA SER A 84 -8.56 -2.43 -13.62
C SER A 84 -7.26 -1.77 -13.20
N PHE A 85 -6.21 -2.57 -12.92
CA PHE A 85 -4.94 -2.10 -12.39
C PHE A 85 -3.75 -2.54 -13.26
N ARG A 86 -3.03 -1.58 -13.78
CA ARG A 86 -1.82 -1.82 -14.54
C ARG A 86 -0.59 -1.63 -13.66
N VAL A 87 0.10 -2.71 -13.34
CA VAL A 87 1.39 -2.66 -12.63
C VAL A 87 2.51 -2.35 -13.61
N ARG A 88 3.33 -1.33 -13.28
CA ARG A 88 4.48 -0.94 -14.10
C ARG A 88 5.54 -0.22 -13.28
N GLY A 89 6.77 -0.22 -13.77
CA GLY A 89 7.86 0.63 -13.28
C GLY A 89 7.77 2.04 -13.86
N PHE A 90 8.80 2.84 -13.62
CA PHE A 90 8.86 4.24 -14.07
C PHE A 90 9.23 4.40 -15.55
N GLU A 91 9.74 3.35 -16.18
CA GLU A 91 10.15 3.40 -17.57
C GLU A 91 8.97 3.74 -18.50
N GLY A 92 9.15 4.75 -19.35
CA GLY A 92 8.13 5.20 -20.30
C GLY A 92 6.89 5.82 -19.65
N LEU A 93 6.96 6.24 -18.38
CA LEU A 93 5.90 7.02 -17.76
C LEU A 93 5.99 8.47 -18.20
N SER A 94 4.90 8.99 -18.76
CA SER A 94 4.69 10.44 -18.93
C SER A 94 3.92 10.92 -17.69
N PRO A 95 4.50 11.83 -16.89
CA PRO A 95 3.81 12.35 -15.73
C PRO A 95 2.62 13.19 -16.15
N ASP A 96 1.49 12.89 -15.55
CA ASP A 96 0.30 13.72 -15.65
C ASP A 96 0.25 14.56 -14.38
N LEU A 97 0.55 15.84 -14.53
CA LEU A 97 0.60 16.75 -13.40
C LEU A 97 -0.84 17.18 -13.05
N PRO A 98 -1.42 16.70 -11.95
CA PRO A 98 -2.74 17.15 -11.55
C PRO A 98 -2.70 18.64 -11.19
N ALA A 99 -3.71 19.39 -11.58
CA ALA A 99 -3.83 20.81 -11.26
C ALA A 99 -3.89 21.09 -9.74
N GLN A 100 -4.32 20.10 -8.97
CA GLN A 100 -4.36 20.14 -7.50
C GLN A 100 -3.97 18.76 -6.93
N GLN A 101 -3.33 18.78 -5.77
CA GLN A 101 -3.06 17.53 -5.05
C GLN A 101 -4.39 16.90 -4.60
N PRO A 102 -4.64 15.63 -4.93
CA PRO A 102 -5.85 14.96 -4.51
C PRO A 102 -5.87 14.80 -2.98
N ALA A 103 -7.06 14.94 -2.37
CA ALA A 103 -7.23 14.67 -0.94
C ALA A 103 -6.76 13.24 -0.58
N PRO A 104 -6.23 13.00 0.63
CA PRO A 104 -5.82 11.67 1.06
C PRO A 104 -6.94 10.64 0.89
N LEU A 105 -6.60 9.42 0.51
CA LEU A 105 -7.52 8.30 0.53
C LEU A 105 -7.90 7.97 1.97
N LYS A 106 -8.99 7.22 2.18
CA LYS A 106 -9.48 6.91 3.52
C LYS A 106 -9.66 5.40 3.71
N SER A 107 -9.16 4.89 4.83
CA SER A 107 -9.44 3.54 5.28
C SER A 107 -10.43 3.57 6.44
N PRO A 108 -11.48 2.73 6.45
CA PRO A 108 -12.40 2.65 7.57
C PRO A 108 -11.69 2.19 8.86
N VAL A 109 -12.07 2.76 10.00
CA VAL A 109 -11.47 2.47 11.32
C VAL A 109 -11.45 0.96 11.64
N TRP A 110 -12.46 0.21 11.24
CA TRP A 110 -12.49 -1.22 11.50
C TRP A 110 -11.36 -2.00 10.79
N LYS A 111 -10.94 -1.58 9.60
CA LYS A 111 -9.78 -2.18 8.90
C LYS A 111 -8.49 -1.86 9.65
N THR A 112 -8.38 -0.66 10.17
CA THR A 112 -7.27 -0.23 11.02
C THR A 112 -7.21 -1.04 12.32
N ALA A 113 -8.35 -1.28 12.98
CA ALA A 113 -8.41 -2.14 14.17
C ALA A 113 -7.95 -3.57 13.84
N MET A 114 -8.38 -4.16 12.73
CA MET A 114 -7.91 -5.49 12.30
C MET A 114 -6.41 -5.52 12.03
N ARG A 115 -5.87 -4.49 11.38
CA ARG A 115 -4.41 -4.35 11.18
C ARG A 115 -3.66 -4.30 12.52
N MET A 116 -4.18 -3.56 13.50
CA MET A 116 -3.57 -3.48 14.83
C MET A 116 -3.56 -4.84 15.53
N LEU A 117 -4.62 -5.63 15.43
CA LEU A 117 -4.67 -7.00 15.95
C LEU A 117 -3.67 -7.92 15.27
N GLU A 118 -3.56 -7.86 13.94
CA GLU A 118 -2.56 -8.60 13.17
C GLU A 118 -1.12 -8.22 13.59
N GLN A 119 -0.84 -6.94 13.79
CA GLN A 119 0.46 -6.46 14.25
C GLN A 119 0.76 -6.85 15.70
N ALA A 120 -0.25 -6.87 16.57
CA ALA A 120 -0.08 -7.33 17.95
C ALA A 120 0.27 -8.82 17.99
N GLY A 121 -0.40 -9.66 17.18
CA GLY A 121 -0.04 -11.06 16.99
C GLY A 121 1.40 -11.21 16.49
N ARG A 122 1.79 -10.46 15.44
CA ARG A 122 3.15 -10.45 14.91
C ARG A 122 4.22 -10.13 15.97
N ARG A 123 3.93 -9.18 16.87
CA ARG A 123 4.88 -8.80 17.94
C ARG A 123 5.01 -9.87 19.03
N ARG A 124 3.95 -10.63 19.27
CA ARG A 124 3.93 -11.67 20.32
C ARG A 124 4.74 -12.91 19.92
N PHE A 125 4.89 -13.16 18.64
CA PHE A 125 5.61 -14.31 18.08
C PHE A 125 6.95 -13.93 17.44
N ARG A 126 7.46 -12.75 17.76
CA ARG A 126 8.80 -12.28 17.36
C ARG A 126 9.89 -12.80 18.30
#